data_ecdd148541a63cde4c4106d9be376c16
#
_entry.id   ecdd148541a63cde4c4106d9be376c16
#
_cell.length_a   1.000
_cell.length_b   1.000
_cell.length_c   1.000
_cell.angle_alpha   90.00
_cell.angle_beta   90.00
_cell.angle_gamma   90.00
#
_symmetry.space_group_name_H-M   'P 1'
#
loop_
_entity.id
_entity.type
_entity.pdbx_description
1 polymer ?
#
loop_
_entity_poly.entity_id
_entity_poly.type
_entity_poly.pdbx_seq_one_letter_code
_entity_poly.pdbx_strand_id
1 'polypeptide(L)'
;EREKGYRMNHIGTREIATERLTLRRFEIEDAENMFYNWANDPEVTKYLTWPAHESVDTTETILKEWISKYDEKDFYQWAIELNDLEQPIGTISVIKTDERVESVEIGYCIGKRFWNNGYMTEALTAIIRFFINEVGAGRIWARHDTENPNSGKVMVAAGMDYEGTLRHAGFNNQGICDEAVYACLLYTSPSPRDISGSR
;
A
#
# COMPACT_ATOMS: atom_id res chain seq x y z
N GLU A 1 23.47 -9.86 -24.25
CA GLU A 1 22.21 -9.28 -24.78
C GLU A 1 21.10 -9.69 -23.84
N ARG A 2 20.68 -8.76 -22.94
CA ARG A 2 19.45 -8.94 -22.19
C ARG A 2 18.31 -8.74 -23.17
N GLU A 3 17.48 -9.74 -23.33
CA GLU A 3 16.28 -9.66 -24.15
C GLU A 3 15.43 -8.48 -23.70
N LYS A 4 15.12 -7.61 -24.66
CA LYS A 4 14.11 -6.54 -24.49
C LYS A 4 12.76 -7.21 -24.22
N GLY A 5 12.25 -7.11 -22.99
CA GLY A 5 10.87 -7.46 -22.91
C GLY A 5 10.23 -7.88 -21.62
N TYR A 6 10.49 -7.26 -20.47
CA TYR A 6 9.49 -7.28 -19.42
C TYR A 6 9.29 -5.85 -18.91
N ARG A 7 8.44 -5.11 -19.59
CA ARG A 7 7.81 -3.93 -18.99
C ARG A 7 6.64 -4.44 -18.15
N MET A 8 6.45 -3.83 -16.99
CA MET A 8 5.22 -4.05 -16.22
C MET A 8 4.00 -3.79 -17.12
N ASN A 9 3.02 -4.68 -17.02
CA ASN A 9 1.76 -4.53 -17.74
C ASN A 9 0.73 -3.88 -16.80
N HIS A 10 0.69 -2.56 -16.78
CA HIS A 10 -0.26 -1.83 -15.95
C HIS A 10 -1.70 -2.02 -16.45
N ILE A 11 -2.58 -2.34 -15.53
CA ILE A 11 -3.98 -2.66 -15.82
C ILE A 11 -4.98 -1.81 -15.02
N GLY A 12 -4.47 -0.87 -14.23
CA GLY A 12 -5.28 0.02 -13.40
C GLY A 12 -5.81 -0.61 -12.13
N THR A 13 -6.51 0.19 -11.37
CA THR A 13 -7.12 -0.23 -10.11
C THR A 13 -8.27 -1.19 -10.37
N ARG A 14 -8.01 -2.49 -10.21
CA ARG A 14 -9.01 -3.55 -10.34
C ARG A 14 -9.50 -4.00 -8.98
N GLU A 15 -10.75 -4.42 -8.90
CA GLU A 15 -11.32 -4.98 -7.68
C GLU A 15 -10.64 -6.30 -7.32
N ILE A 16 -10.29 -6.44 -6.05
CA ILE A 16 -9.67 -7.64 -5.48
C ILE A 16 -10.47 -8.03 -4.25
N ALA A 17 -11.03 -9.23 -4.24
CA ALA A 17 -11.72 -9.77 -3.07
C ALA A 17 -10.74 -10.60 -2.23
N THR A 18 -10.79 -10.42 -0.92
CA THR A 18 -10.10 -11.25 0.06
C THR A 18 -11.13 -11.87 1.01
N GLU A 19 -10.67 -12.57 2.05
CA GLU A 19 -11.59 -13.23 2.99
C GLU A 19 -12.55 -12.24 3.67
N ARG A 20 -12.03 -11.10 4.13
CA ARG A 20 -12.80 -10.11 4.90
C ARG A 20 -12.96 -8.77 4.20
N LEU A 21 -12.23 -8.53 3.11
CA LEU A 21 -12.10 -7.23 2.48
C LEU A 21 -12.48 -7.27 1.00
N THR A 22 -12.92 -6.12 0.51
CA THR A 22 -13.01 -5.82 -0.92
C THR A 22 -12.14 -4.61 -1.19
N LEU A 23 -11.09 -4.80 -1.98
CA LEU A 23 -10.23 -3.72 -2.45
C LEU A 23 -10.81 -3.22 -3.77
N ARG A 24 -11.29 -1.99 -3.80
CA ARG A 24 -12.05 -1.45 -4.93
C ARG A 24 -11.68 0.01 -5.21
N ARG A 25 -12.14 0.52 -6.33
CA ARG A 25 -12.06 1.94 -6.61
C ARG A 25 -12.90 2.73 -5.60
N PHE A 26 -12.42 3.92 -5.26
CA PHE A 26 -13.25 4.87 -4.52
C PHE A 26 -14.39 5.41 -5.37
N GLU A 27 -15.49 5.70 -4.71
CA GLU A 27 -16.65 6.41 -5.24
C GLU A 27 -16.84 7.70 -4.45
N ILE A 28 -17.51 8.68 -5.03
CA ILE A 28 -17.71 9.97 -4.34
C ILE A 28 -18.54 9.81 -3.05
N GLU A 29 -19.41 8.84 -3.01
CA GLU A 29 -20.23 8.48 -1.86
C GLU A 29 -19.41 7.96 -0.67
N ASP A 30 -18.15 7.59 -0.90
CA ASP A 30 -17.23 7.17 0.15
C ASP A 30 -16.70 8.33 1.01
N ALA A 31 -16.92 9.57 0.60
CA ALA A 31 -16.31 10.74 1.23
C ALA A 31 -16.60 10.83 2.74
N GLU A 32 -17.83 10.62 3.14
CA GLU A 32 -18.23 10.69 4.53
C GLU A 32 -17.58 9.59 5.38
N ASN A 33 -17.63 8.35 4.91
CA ASN A 33 -16.98 7.22 5.59
C ASN A 33 -15.45 7.36 5.64
N MET A 34 -14.83 7.82 4.56
CA MET A 34 -13.40 8.11 4.55
C MET A 34 -13.04 9.16 5.59
N PHE A 35 -13.77 10.27 5.62
CA PHE A 35 -13.52 11.34 6.57
C PHE A 35 -13.63 10.86 8.02
N TYR A 36 -14.74 10.21 8.39
CA TYR A 36 -14.97 9.76 9.76
C TYR A 36 -14.18 8.53 10.17
N ASN A 37 -13.86 7.64 9.24
CA ASN A 37 -13.15 6.42 9.58
C ASN A 37 -11.63 6.61 9.71
N TRP A 38 -11.00 7.54 8.94
CA TRP A 38 -9.55 7.75 9.09
C TRP A 38 -9.04 9.16 8.73
N ALA A 39 -9.60 9.82 7.72
CA ALA A 39 -8.97 11.01 7.16
C ALA A 39 -8.99 12.22 8.10
N ASN A 40 -9.91 12.29 9.04
CA ASN A 40 -10.04 13.36 10.04
C ASN A 40 -9.19 13.12 11.30
N ASP A 41 -8.52 11.97 11.42
CA ASP A 41 -7.87 11.55 12.66
C ASP A 41 -6.36 11.87 12.62
N PRO A 42 -5.88 12.82 13.48
CA PRO A 42 -4.46 13.14 13.57
C PRO A 42 -3.57 11.96 13.99
N GLU A 43 -4.10 10.98 14.70
CA GLU A 43 -3.33 9.78 15.08
C GLU A 43 -3.09 8.87 13.88
N VAL A 44 -4.01 8.83 12.91
CA VAL A 44 -3.83 8.09 11.65
C VAL A 44 -2.88 8.82 10.74
N THR A 45 -3.02 10.16 10.61
CA THR A 45 -2.20 10.96 9.69
C THR A 45 -0.81 11.29 10.23
N LYS A 46 -0.53 10.98 11.49
CA LYS A 46 0.71 11.30 12.18
C LYS A 46 1.97 10.99 11.35
N TYR A 47 2.01 9.84 10.71
CA TYR A 47 3.14 9.36 9.90
C TYR A 47 2.90 9.50 8.38
N LEU A 48 1.86 10.23 7.99
CA LEU A 48 1.54 10.51 6.59
C LEU A 48 2.06 11.90 6.19
N THR A 49 2.08 12.16 4.89
CA THR A 49 2.57 13.44 4.33
C THR A 49 1.49 14.51 4.23
N TRP A 50 0.23 14.13 4.43
CA TRP A 50 -0.91 15.05 4.37
C TRP A 50 -1.56 15.17 5.76
N PRO A 51 -2.03 16.38 6.13
CA PRO A 51 -2.66 16.59 7.44
C PRO A 51 -4.05 16.01 7.49
N ALA A 52 -4.55 15.77 8.71
CA ALA A 52 -5.93 15.37 8.91
C ALA A 52 -6.89 16.35 8.23
N HIS A 53 -7.91 15.82 7.57
CA HIS A 53 -8.93 16.63 6.92
C HIS A 53 -9.78 17.33 7.96
N GLU A 54 -10.10 18.60 7.73
CA GLU A 54 -10.90 19.42 8.64
C GLU A 54 -12.40 19.32 8.33
N SER A 55 -12.76 18.90 7.12
CA SER A 55 -14.15 18.77 6.70
C SER A 55 -14.31 17.67 5.64
N VAL A 56 -15.54 17.19 5.49
CA VAL A 56 -15.92 16.26 4.42
C VAL A 56 -15.66 16.85 3.04
N ASP A 57 -15.78 18.17 2.88
CA ASP A 57 -15.51 18.85 1.61
C ASP A 57 -14.05 18.63 1.14
N THR A 58 -13.09 18.66 2.05
CA THR A 58 -11.70 18.35 1.75
C THR A 58 -11.56 16.91 1.23
N THR A 59 -12.22 15.97 1.90
CA THR A 59 -12.23 14.56 1.50
C THR A 59 -12.86 14.37 0.12
N GLU A 60 -13.98 15.03 -0.15
CA GLU A 60 -14.62 15.01 -1.47
C GLU A 60 -13.69 15.51 -2.58
N THR A 61 -12.96 16.58 -2.32
CA THR A 61 -11.99 17.15 -3.28
C THR A 61 -10.90 16.14 -3.63
N ILE A 62 -10.34 15.46 -2.64
CA ILE A 62 -9.34 14.41 -2.85
C ILE A 62 -9.93 13.22 -3.62
N LEU A 63 -11.14 12.78 -3.27
CA LEU A 63 -11.80 11.69 -3.98
C LEU A 63 -12.09 12.03 -5.44
N LYS A 64 -12.53 13.24 -5.75
CA LYS A 64 -12.75 13.70 -7.13
C LYS A 64 -11.45 13.63 -7.94
N GLU A 65 -10.32 14.01 -7.36
CA GLU A 65 -9.01 13.89 -7.99
C GLU A 65 -8.67 12.43 -8.29
N TRP A 66 -8.78 11.54 -7.31
CA TRP A 66 -8.49 10.11 -7.51
C TRP A 66 -9.43 9.47 -8.54
N ILE A 67 -10.72 9.74 -8.45
CA ILE A 67 -11.71 9.19 -9.38
C ILE A 67 -11.41 9.63 -10.81
N SER A 68 -10.97 10.87 -11.02
CA SER A 68 -10.62 11.38 -12.35
C SER A 68 -9.43 10.67 -12.99
N LYS A 69 -8.60 9.99 -12.20
CA LYS A 69 -7.40 9.27 -12.65
C LYS A 69 -7.61 7.79 -12.92
N TYR A 70 -8.76 7.22 -12.59
CA TYR A 70 -8.96 5.76 -12.70
C TYR A 70 -8.91 5.22 -14.14
N ASP A 71 -9.03 6.07 -15.15
CA ASP A 71 -8.82 5.68 -16.56
C ASP A 71 -7.34 5.50 -16.90
N GLU A 72 -6.42 6.01 -16.08
CA GLU A 72 -4.99 5.81 -16.24
C GLU A 72 -4.61 4.41 -15.74
N LYS A 73 -3.98 3.62 -16.62
CA LYS A 73 -3.66 2.22 -16.31
C LYS A 73 -2.56 2.04 -15.27
N ASP A 74 -1.74 3.05 -15.04
CA ASP A 74 -0.66 3.07 -14.05
C ASP A 74 -1.04 3.79 -12.75
N PHE A 75 -2.29 4.20 -12.62
CA PHE A 75 -2.83 4.77 -11.40
C PHE A 75 -3.51 3.69 -10.54
N TYR A 76 -3.04 3.54 -9.30
CA TYR A 76 -3.52 2.52 -8.37
C TYR A 76 -3.85 3.13 -7.03
N GLN A 77 -5.12 3.20 -6.72
CA GLN A 77 -5.65 3.72 -5.46
C GLN A 77 -6.87 2.90 -5.07
N TRP A 78 -6.73 2.02 -4.08
CA TRP A 78 -7.82 1.18 -3.60
C TRP A 78 -8.42 1.70 -2.31
N ALA A 79 -9.73 1.71 -2.24
CA ALA A 79 -10.46 1.71 -0.98
C ALA A 79 -10.38 0.30 -0.39
N ILE A 80 -10.11 0.21 0.89
CA ILE A 80 -10.18 -1.06 1.63
C ILE A 80 -11.56 -1.11 2.28
N GLU A 81 -12.48 -1.84 1.69
CA GLU A 81 -13.82 -2.03 2.24
C GLU A 81 -13.84 -3.24 3.17
N LEU A 82 -14.32 -3.06 4.40
CA LEU A 82 -14.59 -4.15 5.31
C LEU A 82 -15.97 -4.73 4.98
N ASN A 83 -16.02 -5.99 4.55
CA ASN A 83 -17.24 -6.61 4.03
C ASN A 83 -18.38 -6.59 5.06
N ASP A 84 -18.09 -6.85 6.33
CA ASP A 84 -19.09 -6.87 7.39
C ASP A 84 -19.75 -5.50 7.63
N LEU A 85 -19.04 -4.41 7.36
CA LEU A 85 -19.56 -3.04 7.51
C LEU A 85 -20.06 -2.44 6.21
N GLU A 86 -19.65 -2.97 5.08
CA GLU A 86 -19.89 -2.39 3.74
C GLU A 86 -19.42 -0.93 3.65
N GLN A 87 -18.29 -0.61 4.33
CA GLN A 87 -17.70 0.72 4.38
C GLN A 87 -16.18 0.65 4.16
N PRO A 88 -15.61 1.67 3.49
CA PRO A 88 -14.16 1.79 3.45
C PRO A 88 -13.61 2.11 4.84
N ILE A 89 -12.56 1.40 5.22
CA ILE A 89 -11.88 1.54 6.52
C ILE A 89 -10.46 2.07 6.38
N GLY A 90 -9.95 2.16 5.17
CA GLY A 90 -8.61 2.63 4.85
C GLY A 90 -8.36 2.63 3.36
N THR A 91 -7.10 2.83 3.00
CA THR A 91 -6.66 2.87 1.62
C THR A 91 -5.28 2.24 1.45
N ILE A 92 -5.04 1.66 0.27
CA ILE A 92 -3.74 1.16 -0.17
C ILE A 92 -3.51 1.59 -1.61
N SER A 93 -2.31 2.05 -1.92
CA SER A 93 -2.02 2.67 -3.21
C SER A 93 -0.57 2.46 -3.64
N VAL A 94 -0.30 2.71 -4.92
CA VAL A 94 1.04 2.88 -5.43
C VAL A 94 1.44 4.35 -5.32
N ILE A 95 2.51 4.61 -4.58
CA ILE A 95 3.07 5.96 -4.41
C ILE A 95 3.96 6.32 -5.61
N LYS A 96 4.76 5.36 -6.07
CA LYS A 96 5.75 5.56 -7.13
C LYS A 96 6.01 4.27 -7.88
N THR A 97 6.22 4.40 -9.19
CA THR A 97 6.71 3.33 -10.05
C THR A 97 8.04 3.72 -10.69
N ASP A 98 8.91 2.75 -10.91
CA ASP A 98 10.10 2.91 -11.74
C ASP A 98 10.16 1.75 -12.75
N GLU A 99 9.81 2.05 -14.00
CA GLU A 99 9.75 1.07 -15.09
C GLU A 99 11.12 0.46 -15.43
N ARG A 100 12.20 1.19 -15.16
CA ARG A 100 13.57 0.75 -15.50
C ARG A 100 13.99 -0.44 -14.66
N VAL A 101 13.49 -0.53 -13.44
CA VAL A 101 13.78 -1.60 -12.47
C VAL A 101 12.53 -2.39 -12.09
N GLU A 102 11.41 -2.15 -12.79
CA GLU A 102 10.14 -2.85 -12.62
C GLU A 102 9.66 -2.83 -11.17
N SER A 103 9.78 -1.67 -10.51
CA SER A 103 9.44 -1.52 -9.10
C SER A 103 8.21 -0.67 -8.88
N VAL A 104 7.46 -1.04 -7.85
CA VAL A 104 6.34 -0.27 -7.32
C VAL A 104 6.51 -0.06 -5.81
N GLU A 105 6.30 1.16 -5.38
CA GLU A 105 6.27 1.52 -3.96
C GLU A 105 4.83 1.59 -3.49
N ILE A 106 4.50 0.87 -2.42
CA ILE A 106 3.17 0.80 -1.83
C ILE A 106 3.10 1.68 -0.58
N GLY A 107 2.02 2.44 -0.48
CA GLY A 107 1.65 3.17 0.72
C GLY A 107 0.25 2.78 1.18
N TYR A 108 0.00 2.88 2.47
CA TYR A 108 -1.29 2.52 3.05
C TYR A 108 -1.56 3.24 4.36
N CYS A 109 -2.83 3.36 4.68
CA CYS A 109 -3.29 3.74 6.01
C CYS A 109 -4.65 3.10 6.30
N ILE A 110 -4.98 2.97 7.56
CA ILE A 110 -6.24 2.39 8.03
C ILE A 110 -6.70 3.13 9.28
N GLY A 111 -8.00 3.25 9.44
CA GLY A 111 -8.61 3.89 10.60
C GLY A 111 -8.18 3.23 11.92
N LYS A 112 -7.94 4.04 12.95
CA LYS A 112 -7.47 3.58 14.26
C LYS A 112 -8.37 2.51 14.88
N ARG A 113 -9.67 2.65 14.72
CA ARG A 113 -10.68 1.68 15.19
C ARG A 113 -10.44 0.26 14.66
N PHE A 114 -9.80 0.15 13.50
CA PHE A 114 -9.59 -1.12 12.79
C PHE A 114 -8.18 -1.68 12.95
N TRP A 115 -7.32 -1.02 13.72
CA TRP A 115 -5.98 -1.50 14.01
C TRP A 115 -5.98 -2.84 14.76
N ASN A 116 -4.90 -3.60 14.65
CA ASN A 116 -4.69 -4.87 15.36
C ASN A 116 -5.67 -5.99 15.03
N ASN A 117 -6.31 -5.94 13.86
CA ASN A 117 -7.21 -6.98 13.37
C ASN A 117 -6.63 -7.79 12.19
N GLY A 118 -5.43 -7.44 11.72
CA GLY A 118 -4.81 -8.09 10.57
C GLY A 118 -5.36 -7.64 9.21
N TYR A 119 -6.23 -6.64 9.16
CA TYR A 119 -6.82 -6.17 7.90
C TYR A 119 -5.76 -5.63 6.93
N MET A 120 -4.82 -4.81 7.41
CA MET A 120 -3.80 -4.25 6.51
C MET A 120 -2.85 -5.32 5.99
N THR A 121 -2.49 -6.31 6.81
CA THR A 121 -1.71 -7.47 6.37
C THR A 121 -2.43 -8.24 5.27
N GLU A 122 -3.73 -8.45 5.42
CA GLU A 122 -4.57 -9.09 4.42
C GLU A 122 -4.61 -8.30 3.11
N ALA A 123 -4.81 -6.98 3.18
CA ALA A 123 -4.81 -6.09 2.03
C ALA A 123 -3.44 -6.05 1.32
N LEU A 124 -2.36 -5.85 2.06
CA LEU A 124 -1.01 -5.77 1.50
C LEU A 124 -0.60 -7.09 0.85
N THR A 125 -0.93 -8.23 1.46
CA THR A 125 -0.68 -9.55 0.87
C THR A 125 -1.37 -9.69 -0.49
N ALA A 126 -2.62 -9.28 -0.59
CA ALA A 126 -3.39 -9.33 -1.84
C ALA A 126 -2.79 -8.40 -2.91
N ILE A 127 -2.35 -7.21 -2.53
CA ILE A 127 -1.73 -6.24 -3.43
C ILE A 127 -0.38 -6.74 -3.95
N ILE A 128 0.44 -7.33 -3.10
CA ILE A 128 1.72 -7.94 -3.51
C ILE A 128 1.46 -9.01 -4.57
N ARG A 129 0.50 -9.91 -4.35
CA ARG A 129 0.13 -10.95 -5.32
C ARG A 129 -0.36 -10.36 -6.63
N PHE A 130 -1.18 -9.30 -6.56
CA PHE A 130 -1.69 -8.61 -7.74
C PHE A 130 -0.53 -8.05 -8.60
N PHE A 131 0.42 -7.35 -7.98
CA PHE A 131 1.53 -6.77 -8.73
C PHE A 131 2.48 -7.82 -9.30
N ILE A 132 2.73 -8.90 -8.58
CA ILE A 132 3.56 -10.00 -9.08
C ILE A 132 2.86 -10.73 -10.23
N ASN A 133 1.61 -11.15 -10.05
CA ASN A 133 0.94 -12.09 -10.95
C ASN A 133 0.24 -11.41 -12.13
N GLU A 134 -0.34 -10.21 -11.92
CA GLU A 134 -1.16 -9.53 -12.92
C GLU A 134 -0.40 -8.42 -13.65
N VAL A 135 0.45 -7.68 -12.95
CA VAL A 135 1.21 -6.57 -13.51
C VAL A 135 2.61 -6.97 -13.93
N GLY A 136 3.19 -7.96 -13.26
CA GLY A 136 4.53 -8.44 -13.56
C GLY A 136 5.63 -7.54 -12.97
N ALA A 137 5.40 -6.95 -11.81
CA ALA A 137 6.42 -6.20 -11.09
C ALA A 137 7.54 -7.11 -10.62
N GLY A 138 8.78 -6.66 -10.75
CA GLY A 138 9.96 -7.39 -10.26
C GLY A 138 10.28 -7.08 -8.81
N ARG A 139 9.82 -5.92 -8.33
CA ARG A 139 10.05 -5.44 -6.96
C ARG A 139 8.82 -4.69 -6.46
N ILE A 140 8.32 -5.13 -5.33
CA ILE A 140 7.29 -4.41 -4.57
C ILE A 140 7.93 -4.00 -3.26
N TRP A 141 7.94 -2.71 -2.94
CA TRP A 141 8.57 -2.22 -1.75
C TRP A 141 7.73 -1.19 -1.02
N ALA A 142 8.04 -0.99 0.23
CA ALA A 142 7.39 -0.04 1.10
C ALA A 142 8.39 0.44 2.16
N ARG A 143 8.09 1.57 2.78
CA ARG A 143 8.87 2.13 3.85
C ARG A 143 7.99 2.69 4.93
N HIS A 144 8.50 2.77 6.13
CA HIS A 144 7.82 3.37 7.26
C HIS A 144 8.78 4.19 8.13
N ASP A 145 8.25 5.19 8.80
CA ASP A 145 8.96 5.88 9.86
C ASP A 145 9.35 4.88 10.95
N THR A 146 10.61 4.93 11.40
CA THR A 146 11.11 4.02 12.45
C THR A 146 10.36 4.17 13.77
N GLU A 147 9.73 5.33 14.00
CA GLU A 147 8.85 5.58 15.14
C GLU A 147 7.46 4.92 15.00
N ASN A 148 7.17 4.33 13.82
CA ASN A 148 5.93 3.61 13.54
C ASN A 148 6.19 2.11 13.32
N PRO A 149 6.58 1.35 14.35
CA PRO A 149 6.97 -0.06 14.19
C PRO A 149 5.81 -0.98 13.75
N ASN A 150 4.56 -0.59 13.98
CA ASN A 150 3.40 -1.38 13.57
C ASN A 150 3.31 -1.53 12.06
N SER A 151 3.71 -0.50 11.30
CA SER A 151 3.77 -0.57 9.84
C SER A 151 4.79 -1.61 9.36
N GLY A 152 5.95 -1.68 10.01
CA GLY A 152 6.95 -2.71 9.72
C GLY A 152 6.47 -4.12 10.02
N LYS A 153 5.71 -4.31 11.10
CA LYS A 153 5.10 -5.62 11.43
C LYS A 153 4.13 -6.08 10.35
N VAL A 154 3.35 -5.17 9.78
CA VAL A 154 2.46 -5.45 8.65
C VAL A 154 3.27 -5.90 7.43
N MET A 155 4.36 -5.20 7.11
CA MET A 155 5.22 -5.53 5.97
C MET A 155 5.84 -6.93 6.12
N VAL A 156 6.38 -7.24 7.29
CA VAL A 156 6.95 -8.58 7.57
C VAL A 156 5.87 -9.66 7.48
N ALA A 157 4.70 -9.44 8.08
CA ALA A 157 3.60 -10.39 8.05
C ALA A 157 3.08 -10.64 6.62
N ALA A 158 3.17 -9.66 5.73
CA ALA A 158 2.81 -9.78 4.31
C ALA A 158 3.91 -10.45 3.45
N GLY A 159 5.04 -10.82 4.04
CA GLY A 159 6.13 -11.53 3.37
C GLY A 159 7.23 -10.63 2.81
N MET A 160 7.29 -9.37 3.20
CA MET A 160 8.37 -8.45 2.80
C MET A 160 9.60 -8.64 3.69
N ASP A 161 10.78 -8.51 3.09
CA ASP A 161 12.06 -8.59 3.77
C ASP A 161 12.60 -7.20 4.09
N TYR A 162 13.13 -7.03 5.30
CA TYR A 162 13.83 -5.80 5.70
C TYR A 162 15.13 -5.63 4.91
N GLU A 163 15.32 -4.46 4.33
CA GLU A 163 16.51 -4.15 3.52
C GLU A 163 17.46 -3.15 4.18
N GLY A 164 16.98 -2.39 5.12
CA GLY A 164 17.81 -1.40 5.82
C GLY A 164 17.01 -0.17 6.22
N THR A 165 17.68 0.72 6.95
CA THR A 165 17.12 2.00 7.39
C THR A 165 17.90 3.15 6.77
N LEU A 166 17.19 4.05 6.11
CA LEU A 166 17.71 5.29 5.56
C LEU A 166 17.53 6.39 6.61
N ARG A 167 18.63 6.97 7.06
CA ARG A 167 18.57 8.03 8.07
C ARG A 167 18.27 9.37 7.41
N HIS A 168 17.42 10.18 8.06
CA HIS A 168 17.09 11.54 7.62
C HIS A 168 16.54 11.58 6.18
N ALA A 169 15.76 10.56 5.82
CA ALA A 169 15.39 10.28 4.43
C ALA A 169 13.91 10.49 4.13
N GLY A 170 13.09 10.68 5.14
CA GLY A 170 11.65 10.88 4.99
C GLY A 170 11.15 12.15 5.65
N PHE A 171 9.93 12.47 5.31
CA PHE A 171 9.21 13.60 5.90
C PHE A 171 7.73 13.22 6.07
N ASN A 172 7.21 13.52 7.24
CA ASN A 172 5.79 13.35 7.54
C ASN A 172 5.30 14.46 8.49
N ASN A 173 4.10 14.33 9.02
CA ASN A 173 3.53 15.34 9.92
C ASN A 173 4.29 15.51 11.25
N GLN A 174 5.24 14.63 11.56
CA GLN A 174 6.15 14.76 12.69
C GLN A 174 7.47 15.45 12.32
N GLY A 175 7.67 15.79 11.04
CA GLY A 175 8.89 16.36 10.49
C GLY A 175 9.79 15.34 9.81
N ILE A 176 11.09 15.62 9.79
CA ILE A 176 12.08 14.73 9.16
C ILE A 176 12.23 13.46 9.99
N CYS A 177 12.30 12.33 9.32
CA CYS A 177 12.37 11.02 9.95
C CYS A 177 13.36 10.07 9.26
N ASP A 178 13.72 9.02 9.98
CA ASP A 178 14.39 7.85 9.43
C ASP A 178 13.36 6.89 8.88
N GLU A 179 13.69 6.20 7.80
CA GLU A 179 12.77 5.28 7.13
C GLU A 179 13.35 3.88 7.01
N ALA A 180 12.64 2.90 7.54
CA ALA A 180 12.93 1.49 7.34
C ALA A 180 12.30 1.02 6.02
N VAL A 181 13.09 0.32 5.20
CA VAL A 181 12.72 -0.15 3.86
C VAL A 181 12.56 -1.65 3.85
N TYR A 182 11.46 -2.11 3.24
CA TYR A 182 11.10 -3.52 3.07
C TYR A 182 10.72 -3.79 1.62
N ALA A 183 11.00 -4.99 1.11
CA ALA A 183 10.66 -5.37 -0.25
C ALA A 183 10.32 -6.85 -0.40
N CYS A 184 9.50 -7.14 -1.41
CA CYS A 184 9.37 -8.46 -2.04
C CYS A 184 9.96 -8.40 -3.43
N LEU A 185 10.70 -9.45 -3.80
CA LEU A 185 11.26 -9.60 -5.14
C LEU A 185 10.59 -10.77 -5.87
N LEU A 186 10.40 -10.63 -7.17
CA LEU A 186 9.91 -11.72 -8.03
C LEU A 186 10.87 -12.92 -8.01
N TYR A 187 12.20 -12.67 -7.89
CA TYR A 187 13.20 -13.68 -7.69
C TYR A 187 13.55 -13.78 -6.20
N THR A 188 12.94 -14.73 -5.51
CA THR A 188 13.51 -15.22 -4.27
C THR A 188 14.66 -16.14 -4.64
N SER A 189 15.91 -15.73 -4.37
CA SER A 189 17.00 -16.70 -4.29
C SER A 189 16.56 -17.79 -3.32
N PRO A 190 16.73 -19.10 -3.66
CA PRO A 190 16.38 -20.15 -2.72
C PRO A 190 17.09 -19.87 -1.41
N SER A 191 16.31 -19.83 -0.32
CA SER A 191 16.84 -19.68 1.03
C SER A 191 17.88 -20.80 1.26
N PRO A 192 18.96 -20.54 1.99
CA PRO A 192 19.90 -21.62 2.38
C PRO A 192 19.22 -22.83 3.02
N ARG A 193 17.99 -22.70 3.51
CA ARG A 193 17.18 -23.80 4.02
C ARG A 193 16.59 -24.69 2.92
N ASP A 194 16.40 -24.15 1.71
CA ASP A 194 15.83 -24.90 0.60
C ASP A 194 16.88 -25.75 -0.15
N ILE A 195 18.15 -25.53 0.13
CA ILE A 195 19.27 -26.26 -0.48
C ILE A 195 19.64 -27.54 0.28
N SER A 196 19.15 -27.73 1.51
CA SER A 196 19.49 -28.84 2.37
C SER A 196 18.64 -30.12 2.18
N GLY A 197 17.80 -30.17 1.17
CA GLY A 197 16.83 -31.23 0.90
C GLY A 197 17.19 -32.25 -0.19
N SER A 198 18.44 -32.30 -0.67
CA SER A 198 18.86 -33.26 -1.71
C SER A 198 20.08 -34.05 -1.26
N ARG A 199 19.88 -35.08 -0.50
CA ARG A 199 20.77 -36.24 -0.41
C ARG A 199 19.96 -37.51 -0.23
#